data_7610c454324e459244a8ea100fe3269e
#
_entry.id   7610c454324e459244a8ea100fe3269e
#
_cell.length_a   1.000
_cell.length_b   1.000
_cell.length_c   1.000
_cell.angle_alpha   90.00
_cell.angle_beta   90.00
_cell.angle_gamma   90.00
#
_symmetry.space_group_name_H-M   'P 1'
#
loop_
_entity.id
_entity.type
_entity.pdbx_description
1 polymer ?
#
loop_
_entity_poly.entity_id
_entity_poly.type
_entity_poly.pdbx_seq_one_letter_code
_entity_poly.pdbx_strand_id
1 'polypeptide(L)'
;MKLVKAQTTMFRSVEDSNVFEIGDLTCLVGKNEAGKTAILQSLYGLNPFKSFEFDKTRDYPRRFLSKYDHENEDGKSKVIETWWELDKADIDAVNEEFVEGIIKNNIISISSGIGYTGNTWNISINESDYIEHLQTKHLLNAAERSQLKGITKTSDLAQKIDSLDEKTEKQISLRSEIGEYRKNRLVLAVIDFLTDRVPSMFYTSHYDRMAGEISLNKLASDKSSDSLSAEDEIFLDFLEYAGTTIDELQESSKYEDLKAQCEGASNDITDEIFEFWSQNEALSVQIDLGEGRKEDPAPFNSGTVAKIRIYNQNHR
;
A
#
# COMPACT_ATOMS: atom_id res chain seq x y z
N MET A 1 -9.43 -8.39 -2.37
CA MET A 1 -10.20 -7.13 -2.41
C MET A 1 -10.06 -6.42 -3.74
N LYS A 2 -11.13 -5.86 -4.31
CA LYS A 2 -11.11 -5.11 -5.57
C LYS A 2 -11.58 -3.66 -5.33
N LEU A 3 -10.79 -2.68 -5.74
CA LEU A 3 -11.16 -1.27 -5.74
C LEU A 3 -12.23 -1.03 -6.82
N VAL A 4 -13.39 -0.51 -6.45
CA VAL A 4 -14.53 -0.33 -7.37
C VAL A 4 -14.93 1.12 -7.56
N LYS A 5 -14.70 2.00 -6.57
CA LYS A 5 -15.01 3.43 -6.66
C LYS A 5 -14.02 4.25 -5.86
N ALA A 6 -13.85 5.52 -6.24
CA ALA A 6 -13.08 6.49 -5.49
C ALA A 6 -13.69 7.88 -5.56
N GLN A 7 -13.36 8.71 -4.60
CA GLN A 7 -13.64 10.14 -4.57
C GLN A 7 -12.46 10.87 -3.94
N THR A 8 -11.96 11.88 -4.62
CA THR A 8 -10.93 12.79 -4.11
C THR A 8 -11.56 14.12 -3.73
N THR A 9 -11.29 14.61 -2.54
CA THR A 9 -11.80 15.89 -2.07
C THR A 9 -10.69 16.74 -1.47
N MET A 10 -10.75 18.06 -1.66
CA MET A 10 -9.86 19.07 -1.07
C MET A 10 -8.36 18.73 -1.18
N PHE A 11 -7.94 18.30 -2.37
CA PHE A 11 -6.57 17.92 -2.64
C PHE A 11 -5.99 18.67 -3.84
N ARG A 12 -4.99 19.51 -3.59
CA ARG A 12 -4.28 20.35 -4.58
C ARG A 12 -5.22 21.17 -5.45
N SER A 13 -5.42 20.78 -6.72
CA SER A 13 -6.34 21.45 -7.65
C SER A 13 -7.74 20.87 -7.66
N VAL A 14 -8.00 19.81 -6.89
CA VAL A 14 -9.30 19.11 -6.85
C VAL A 14 -10.07 19.56 -5.61
N GLU A 15 -11.21 20.19 -5.79
CA GLU A 15 -12.15 20.50 -4.70
C GLU A 15 -13.01 19.26 -4.40
N ASP A 16 -13.64 18.69 -5.42
CA ASP A 16 -14.37 17.43 -5.37
C ASP A 16 -14.36 16.78 -6.76
N SER A 17 -13.89 15.54 -6.85
CA SER A 17 -13.93 14.76 -8.10
C SER A 17 -15.31 14.18 -8.40
N ASN A 18 -16.25 14.27 -7.48
CA ASN A 18 -17.37 13.35 -7.35
C ASN A 18 -16.92 11.88 -7.26
N VAL A 19 -17.83 10.99 -6.91
CA VAL A 19 -17.56 9.55 -6.90
C VAL A 19 -17.46 9.06 -8.34
N PHE A 20 -16.38 8.37 -8.67
CA PHE A 20 -16.18 7.74 -9.98
C PHE A 20 -15.89 6.25 -9.83
N GLU A 21 -16.24 5.49 -10.87
CA GLU A 21 -16.04 4.05 -10.90
C GLU A 21 -14.61 3.71 -11.35
N ILE A 22 -14.07 2.65 -10.76
CA ILE A 22 -12.75 2.10 -11.10
C ILE A 22 -12.95 0.65 -11.57
N GLY A 23 -12.51 0.38 -12.80
CA GLY A 23 -12.46 -0.94 -13.38
C GLY A 23 -11.03 -1.50 -13.37
N ASP A 24 -10.83 -2.63 -14.06
CA ASP A 24 -9.50 -3.23 -14.23
C ASP A 24 -8.54 -2.29 -14.96
N LEU A 25 -9.07 -1.47 -15.86
CA LEU A 25 -8.39 -0.35 -16.50
C LEU A 25 -9.27 0.89 -16.42
N THR A 26 -8.73 1.97 -15.87
CA THR A 26 -9.41 3.26 -15.77
C THR A 26 -8.53 4.36 -16.35
N CYS A 27 -9.06 5.16 -17.27
CA CYS A 27 -8.33 6.26 -17.89
C CYS A 27 -8.94 7.61 -17.49
N LEU A 28 -8.12 8.48 -16.90
CA LEU A 28 -8.50 9.86 -16.60
C LEU A 28 -8.16 10.77 -17.77
N VAL A 29 -9.17 11.35 -18.42
CA VAL A 29 -9.02 12.21 -19.57
C VAL A 29 -9.43 13.64 -19.23
N GLY A 30 -8.69 14.62 -19.71
CA GLY A 30 -9.00 16.03 -19.49
C GLY A 30 -7.84 16.96 -19.86
N LYS A 31 -8.09 18.27 -19.83
CA LYS A 31 -7.08 19.30 -20.10
C LYS A 31 -5.90 19.21 -19.10
N ASN A 32 -4.77 19.82 -19.47
CA ASN A 32 -3.68 19.99 -18.52
C ASN A 32 -4.19 20.80 -17.32
N GLU A 33 -3.66 20.50 -16.14
CA GLU A 33 -4.05 21.09 -14.85
C GLU A 33 -5.49 20.78 -14.38
N ALA A 34 -6.22 19.89 -15.06
CA ALA A 34 -7.57 19.47 -14.65
C ALA A 34 -7.61 18.58 -13.40
N GLY A 35 -6.47 18.34 -12.72
CA GLY A 35 -6.41 17.56 -11.50
C GLY A 35 -6.20 16.05 -11.67
N LYS A 36 -5.97 15.53 -12.90
CA LYS A 36 -5.75 14.08 -13.14
C LYS A 36 -4.65 13.50 -12.27
N THR A 37 -3.49 14.15 -12.25
CA THR A 37 -2.34 13.73 -11.43
C THR A 37 -2.66 13.84 -9.93
N ALA A 38 -3.42 14.85 -9.50
CA ALA A 38 -3.83 14.97 -8.12
C ALA A 38 -4.73 13.79 -7.70
N ILE A 39 -5.69 13.38 -8.53
CA ILE A 39 -6.52 12.20 -8.27
C ILE A 39 -5.66 10.94 -8.13
N LEU A 40 -4.72 10.68 -9.05
CA LEU A 40 -3.83 9.52 -8.96
C LEU A 40 -2.97 9.55 -7.68
N GLN A 41 -2.44 10.72 -7.31
CA GLN A 41 -1.62 10.87 -6.11
C GLN A 41 -2.46 10.77 -4.81
N SER A 42 -3.72 11.17 -4.82
CA SER A 42 -4.61 10.95 -3.67
C SER A 42 -4.93 9.47 -3.48
N LEU A 43 -5.15 8.71 -4.56
CA LEU A 43 -5.30 7.26 -4.53
C LEU A 43 -4.04 6.60 -3.97
N TYR A 44 -2.86 6.99 -4.48
CA TYR A 44 -1.58 6.51 -3.98
C TYR A 44 -1.44 6.70 -2.46
N GLY A 45 -1.82 7.85 -1.94
CA GLY A 45 -1.72 8.18 -0.51
C GLY A 45 -2.62 7.36 0.42
N LEU A 46 -3.50 6.51 -0.12
CA LEU A 46 -4.33 5.63 0.71
C LEU A 46 -3.53 4.47 1.32
N ASN A 47 -2.74 3.76 0.52
CA ASN A 47 -1.86 2.67 0.93
C ASN A 47 -0.59 2.66 0.06
N PRO A 48 0.29 3.65 0.25
CA PRO A 48 1.43 3.87 -0.63
C PRO A 48 2.51 2.80 -0.41
N PHE A 49 3.09 2.31 -1.50
CA PHE A 49 4.24 1.40 -1.45
C PHE A 49 5.48 2.06 -0.81
N LYS A 50 5.77 3.32 -1.19
CA LYS A 50 6.79 4.15 -0.53
C LYS A 50 6.09 5.12 0.42
N SER A 51 6.72 5.46 1.53
CA SER A 51 6.17 6.40 2.54
C SER A 51 5.62 7.67 1.91
N PHE A 52 4.36 7.98 2.20
CA PHE A 52 3.67 9.17 1.75
C PHE A 52 2.73 9.68 2.85
N GLU A 53 2.78 10.97 3.11
CA GLU A 53 1.89 11.63 4.07
C GLU A 53 1.24 12.84 3.41
N PHE A 54 -0.06 13.00 3.67
CA PHE A 54 -0.79 14.20 3.27
C PHE A 54 -0.40 15.38 4.16
N ASP A 55 0.05 16.48 3.54
CA ASP A 55 0.47 17.68 4.22
C ASP A 55 -0.49 18.86 3.98
N LYS A 56 -0.90 19.56 5.05
CA LYS A 56 -1.82 20.69 4.98
C LYS A 56 -1.33 21.78 4.04
N THR A 57 -0.06 22.16 4.15
CA THR A 57 0.50 23.31 3.42
C THR A 57 0.75 23.00 1.96
N ARG A 58 1.19 21.77 1.68
CA ARG A 58 1.52 21.31 0.33
C ARG A 58 0.29 20.86 -0.46
N ASP A 59 -0.63 20.15 0.19
CA ASP A 59 -1.64 19.32 -0.47
C ASP A 59 -3.06 19.88 -0.34
N TYR A 60 -3.38 20.72 0.67
CA TYR A 60 -4.69 21.36 0.73
C TYR A 60 -4.81 22.47 -0.33
N PRO A 61 -5.98 22.66 -0.98
CA PRO A 61 -6.14 23.68 -2.00
C PRO A 61 -5.84 25.09 -1.45
N ARG A 62 -4.86 25.77 -2.02
CA ARG A 62 -4.36 27.07 -1.52
C ARG A 62 -5.45 28.12 -1.38
N ARG A 63 -6.46 28.08 -2.25
CA ARG A 63 -7.60 28.99 -2.23
C ARG A 63 -8.37 28.93 -0.90
N PHE A 64 -8.40 27.76 -0.27
CA PHE A 64 -9.17 27.52 0.96
C PHE A 64 -8.29 27.37 2.20
N LEU A 65 -6.97 27.44 2.06
CA LEU A 65 -6.03 27.20 3.15
C LEU A 65 -6.25 28.13 4.36
N SER A 66 -6.65 29.38 4.14
CA SER A 66 -6.95 30.33 5.21
C SER A 66 -8.16 29.95 6.06
N LYS A 67 -9.05 29.11 5.54
CA LYS A 67 -10.25 28.64 6.24
C LYS A 67 -10.08 27.24 6.83
N TYR A 68 -8.95 26.57 6.56
CA TYR A 68 -8.72 25.18 6.93
C TYR A 68 -9.04 24.90 8.40
N ASP A 69 -8.49 25.69 9.31
CA ASP A 69 -8.62 25.47 10.75
C ASP A 69 -10.06 25.72 11.26
N HIS A 70 -10.82 26.55 10.55
CA HIS A 70 -12.24 26.79 10.88
C HIS A 70 -13.15 25.70 10.31
N GLU A 71 -12.84 25.19 9.11
CA GLU A 71 -13.64 24.16 8.46
C GLU A 71 -13.28 22.74 8.96
N ASN A 72 -12.09 22.57 9.56
CA ASN A 72 -11.57 21.30 10.07
C ASN A 72 -11.12 21.47 11.53
N GLU A 73 -12.07 21.68 12.44
CA GLU A 73 -11.81 21.98 13.87
C GLU A 73 -11.03 20.84 14.59
N ASP A 74 -11.18 19.59 14.13
CA ASP A 74 -10.42 18.43 14.61
C ASP A 74 -9.04 18.29 13.95
N GLY A 75 -8.66 19.22 13.09
CA GLY A 75 -7.42 19.21 12.33
C GLY A 75 -7.38 18.21 11.18
N LYS A 76 -8.53 17.58 10.85
CA LYS A 76 -8.60 16.52 9.84
C LYS A 76 -9.36 16.96 8.62
N SER A 77 -8.80 16.70 7.45
CA SER A 77 -9.47 16.89 6.17
C SER A 77 -9.37 15.61 5.35
N LYS A 78 -10.53 15.03 5.01
CA LYS A 78 -10.58 13.85 4.15
C LYS A 78 -10.12 14.25 2.75
N VAL A 79 -9.12 13.51 2.23
CA VAL A 79 -8.57 13.69 0.88
C VAL A 79 -9.10 12.65 -0.06
N ILE A 80 -9.14 11.40 0.37
CA ILE A 80 -9.53 10.27 -0.46
C ILE A 80 -10.52 9.37 0.29
N GLU A 81 -11.55 8.95 -0.40
CA GLU A 81 -12.44 7.86 0.00
C GLU A 81 -12.53 6.86 -1.15
N THR A 82 -12.41 5.59 -0.82
CA THR A 82 -12.41 4.48 -1.77
C THR A 82 -13.39 3.42 -1.32
N TRP A 83 -14.04 2.75 -2.29
CA TRP A 83 -14.94 1.64 -2.04
C TRP A 83 -14.34 0.37 -2.60
N TRP A 84 -14.33 -0.66 -1.79
CA TRP A 84 -13.70 -1.94 -2.07
C TRP A 84 -14.73 -3.06 -2.00
N GLU A 85 -14.74 -3.90 -3.00
CA GLU A 85 -15.50 -5.13 -2.99
C GLU A 85 -14.63 -6.25 -2.43
N LEU A 86 -15.10 -6.86 -1.33
CA LEU A 86 -14.49 -8.05 -0.77
C LEU A 86 -14.81 -9.24 -1.68
N ASP A 87 -13.80 -9.92 -2.16
CA ASP A 87 -13.95 -11.12 -2.95
C ASP A 87 -14.26 -12.35 -2.05
N LYS A 88 -14.51 -13.47 -2.69
CA LYS A 88 -14.83 -14.69 -1.96
C LYS A 88 -13.70 -15.13 -1.02
N ALA A 89 -12.44 -14.98 -1.45
CA ALA A 89 -11.29 -15.36 -0.65
C ALA A 89 -11.13 -14.48 0.60
N ASP A 90 -11.48 -13.20 0.50
CA ASP A 90 -11.50 -12.29 1.66
C ASP A 90 -12.59 -12.68 2.65
N ILE A 91 -13.81 -12.94 2.16
CA ILE A 91 -14.95 -13.32 2.99
C ILE A 91 -14.71 -14.66 3.67
N ASP A 92 -14.23 -15.66 2.93
CA ASP A 92 -13.94 -16.99 3.46
C ASP A 92 -12.87 -16.91 4.56
N ALA A 93 -11.81 -16.11 4.36
CA ALA A 93 -10.76 -15.93 5.34
C ALA A 93 -11.25 -15.21 6.62
N VAL A 94 -12.11 -14.19 6.50
CA VAL A 94 -12.72 -13.54 7.67
C VAL A 94 -13.69 -14.49 8.40
N ASN A 95 -14.43 -15.31 7.66
CA ASN A 95 -15.32 -16.31 8.27
C ASN A 95 -14.53 -17.40 9.01
N GLU A 96 -13.39 -17.82 8.49
CA GLU A 96 -12.51 -18.81 9.14
C GLU A 96 -11.89 -18.25 10.43
N GLU A 97 -11.43 -16.99 10.40
CA GLU A 97 -10.80 -16.35 11.56
C GLU A 97 -11.80 -16.03 12.68
N PHE A 98 -13.01 -15.59 12.34
CA PHE A 98 -14.00 -15.12 13.32
C PHE A 98 -15.23 -16.03 13.39
N VAL A 99 -16.19 -15.86 12.48
CA VAL A 99 -17.40 -16.70 12.37
C VAL A 99 -18.07 -16.49 11.02
N GLU A 100 -18.72 -17.52 10.51
CA GLU A 100 -19.46 -17.48 9.24
C GLU A 100 -20.55 -16.38 9.26
N GLY A 101 -20.60 -15.61 8.19
CA GLY A 101 -21.60 -14.54 8.00
C GLY A 101 -21.36 -13.27 8.83
N ILE A 102 -20.15 -13.08 9.36
CA ILE A 102 -19.81 -11.88 10.14
C ILE A 102 -19.88 -10.60 9.32
N ILE A 103 -19.50 -10.63 8.04
CA ILE A 103 -19.59 -9.49 7.12
C ILE A 103 -21.03 -9.35 6.60
N LYS A 104 -21.65 -8.19 6.85
CA LYS A 104 -23.02 -7.91 6.37
C LYS A 104 -23.08 -7.41 4.93
N ASN A 105 -22.06 -6.71 4.49
CA ASN A 105 -21.98 -6.12 3.16
C ASN A 105 -20.57 -6.34 2.60
N ASN A 106 -20.48 -6.87 1.40
CA ASN A 106 -19.23 -7.09 0.71
C ASN A 106 -18.56 -5.80 0.18
N ILE A 107 -19.26 -4.66 0.22
CA ILE A 107 -18.71 -3.35 -0.10
C ILE A 107 -18.34 -2.63 1.21
N ILE A 108 -17.08 -2.28 1.33
CA ILE A 108 -16.53 -1.48 2.43
C ILE A 108 -15.97 -0.17 1.90
N SER A 109 -15.86 0.87 2.74
CA SER A 109 -15.12 2.06 2.34
C SER A 109 -13.94 2.34 3.27
N ILE A 110 -12.86 2.87 2.66
CA ILE A 110 -11.63 3.24 3.32
C ILE A 110 -11.32 4.68 2.94
N SER A 111 -11.03 5.53 3.91
CA SER A 111 -10.69 6.93 3.68
C SER A 111 -9.43 7.33 4.42
N SER A 112 -8.71 8.30 3.84
CA SER A 112 -7.50 8.89 4.40
C SER A 112 -7.43 10.38 4.07
N GLY A 113 -6.53 11.11 4.72
CA GLY A 113 -6.37 12.52 4.47
C GLY A 113 -5.40 13.24 5.41
N ILE A 114 -5.42 14.56 5.33
CA ILE A 114 -4.59 15.43 6.16
C ILE A 114 -4.99 15.28 7.63
N GLY A 115 -4.01 15.11 8.52
CA GLY A 115 -4.23 14.95 9.96
C GLY A 115 -4.75 13.56 10.38
N TYR A 116 -4.87 12.61 9.46
CA TYR A 116 -5.22 11.23 9.78
C TYR A 116 -3.97 10.49 10.29
N THR A 117 -4.13 9.73 11.39
CA THR A 117 -3.08 8.86 11.95
C THR A 117 -3.16 7.42 11.42
N GLY A 118 -3.84 7.22 10.32
CA GLY A 118 -4.12 5.95 9.67
C GLY A 118 -5.44 6.02 8.94
N ASN A 119 -5.80 4.97 8.25
CA ASN A 119 -7.03 4.93 7.45
C ASN A 119 -8.28 4.79 8.34
N THR A 120 -9.36 5.44 7.94
CA THR A 120 -10.67 5.27 8.55
C THR A 120 -11.49 4.30 7.70
N TRP A 121 -12.05 3.28 8.33
CA TRP A 121 -12.82 2.24 7.69
C TRP A 121 -14.30 2.34 8.02
N ASN A 122 -15.14 2.07 7.01
CA ASN A 122 -16.56 1.89 7.19
C ASN A 122 -16.92 0.47 6.73
N ILE A 123 -17.11 -0.40 7.72
CA ILE A 123 -17.45 -1.81 7.53
C ILE A 123 -18.63 -2.17 8.44
N SER A 124 -19.57 -2.93 7.92
CA SER A 124 -20.73 -3.42 8.67
C SER A 124 -20.56 -4.90 8.99
N ILE A 125 -20.53 -5.23 10.27
CA ILE A 125 -20.39 -6.60 10.76
C ILE A 125 -21.60 -7.02 11.62
N ASN A 126 -21.78 -8.34 11.75
CA ASN A 126 -22.79 -8.96 12.58
C ASN A 126 -22.19 -9.32 13.95
N GLU A 127 -21.99 -8.29 14.79
CA GLU A 127 -21.32 -8.45 16.08
C GLU A 127 -22.14 -9.27 17.09
N SER A 128 -23.50 -9.24 16.97
CA SER A 128 -24.38 -10.03 17.84
C SER A 128 -24.19 -11.53 17.66
N ASP A 129 -24.11 -12.00 16.40
CA ASP A 129 -23.92 -13.43 16.11
C ASP A 129 -22.53 -13.90 16.56
N TYR A 130 -21.52 -13.03 16.45
CA TYR A 130 -20.20 -13.31 16.99
C TYR A 130 -20.21 -13.47 18.53
N ILE A 131 -20.95 -12.63 19.24
CA ILE A 131 -21.13 -12.75 20.69
C ILE A 131 -21.79 -14.09 21.04
N GLU A 132 -22.79 -14.53 20.31
CA GLU A 132 -23.41 -15.84 20.51
C GLU A 132 -22.42 -16.97 20.21
N HIS A 133 -21.61 -16.84 19.16
CA HIS A 133 -20.53 -17.77 18.84
C HIS A 133 -19.53 -17.87 20.01
N LEU A 134 -19.05 -16.73 20.53
CA LEU A 134 -18.12 -16.70 21.68
C LEU A 134 -18.70 -17.38 22.91
N GLN A 135 -19.98 -17.11 23.25
CA GLN A 135 -20.64 -17.75 24.37
C GLN A 135 -20.73 -19.28 24.19
N THR A 136 -20.88 -19.74 22.96
CA THR A 136 -20.92 -21.16 22.63
C THR A 136 -19.52 -21.78 22.65
N LYS A 137 -18.53 -21.14 22.06
CA LYS A 137 -17.12 -21.51 22.03
C LYS A 137 -16.55 -21.71 23.45
N HIS A 138 -16.88 -20.78 24.35
CA HIS A 138 -16.47 -20.84 25.77
C HIS A 138 -17.40 -21.69 26.64
N LEU A 139 -18.39 -22.38 26.07
CA LEU A 139 -19.29 -23.28 26.76
C LEU A 139 -20.02 -22.65 27.96
N LEU A 140 -20.48 -21.38 27.83
CA LEU A 140 -21.25 -20.72 28.85
C LEU A 140 -22.59 -21.43 29.08
N ASN A 141 -22.95 -21.65 30.35
CA ASN A 141 -24.22 -22.23 30.74
C ASN A 141 -25.37 -21.18 30.66
N ALA A 142 -26.62 -21.62 30.86
CA ALA A 142 -27.79 -20.76 30.75
C ALA A 142 -27.80 -19.60 31.77
N ALA A 143 -27.27 -19.80 32.96
CA ALA A 143 -27.21 -18.74 33.98
C ALA A 143 -26.16 -17.67 33.59
N GLU A 144 -24.97 -18.09 33.14
CA GLU A 144 -23.89 -17.22 32.64
C GLU A 144 -24.34 -16.41 31.41
N ARG A 145 -25.03 -17.05 30.47
CA ARG A 145 -25.61 -16.36 29.29
C ARG A 145 -26.70 -15.34 29.68
N SER A 146 -27.50 -15.67 30.69
CA SER A 146 -28.54 -14.76 31.17
C SER A 146 -27.97 -13.46 31.75
N GLN A 147 -26.81 -13.53 32.41
CA GLN A 147 -26.12 -12.34 32.92
C GLN A 147 -25.60 -11.41 31.79
N LEU A 148 -25.39 -11.95 30.59
CA LEU A 148 -24.86 -11.25 29.42
C LEU A 148 -25.93 -10.98 28.37
N LYS A 149 -27.21 -11.13 28.69
CA LYS A 149 -28.32 -10.98 27.74
C LYS A 149 -28.48 -9.53 27.29
N GLY A 150 -28.78 -9.35 26.00
CA GLY A 150 -29.09 -8.04 25.40
C GLY A 150 -27.87 -7.20 24.99
N ILE A 151 -26.69 -7.76 25.12
CA ILE A 151 -25.45 -7.12 24.69
C ILE A 151 -25.22 -7.43 23.20
N THR A 152 -24.94 -6.40 22.42
CA THR A 152 -24.76 -6.49 20.96
C THR A 152 -23.37 -6.03 20.49
N LYS A 153 -22.49 -5.62 21.42
CA LYS A 153 -21.12 -5.18 21.12
C LYS A 153 -20.12 -5.88 22.03
N THR A 154 -18.99 -6.27 21.50
CA THR A 154 -17.92 -6.94 22.28
C THR A 154 -17.31 -6.03 23.32
N SER A 155 -17.23 -4.72 23.08
CA SER A 155 -16.82 -3.74 24.09
C SER A 155 -17.74 -3.73 25.32
N ASP A 156 -19.05 -3.79 25.08
CA ASP A 156 -20.04 -3.78 26.16
C ASP A 156 -20.05 -5.13 26.89
N LEU A 157 -19.80 -6.21 26.15
CA LEU A 157 -19.63 -7.55 26.71
C LEU A 157 -18.43 -7.60 27.67
N ALA A 158 -17.31 -7.05 27.23
CA ALA A 158 -16.12 -6.95 28.07
C ALA A 158 -16.39 -6.15 29.35
N GLN A 159 -16.99 -4.97 29.23
CA GLN A 159 -17.35 -4.14 30.40
C GLN A 159 -18.32 -4.85 31.33
N LYS A 160 -19.32 -5.55 30.78
CA LYS A 160 -20.27 -6.31 31.58
C LYS A 160 -19.62 -7.42 32.37
N ILE A 161 -18.73 -8.20 31.75
CA ILE A 161 -17.98 -9.25 32.43
C ILE A 161 -17.09 -8.62 33.51
N ASP A 162 -16.41 -7.50 33.22
CA ASP A 162 -15.55 -6.82 34.18
C ASP A 162 -16.31 -6.34 35.41
N SER A 163 -17.61 -6.00 35.26
CA SER A 163 -18.50 -5.53 36.33
C SER A 163 -19.15 -6.63 37.19
N LEU A 164 -18.93 -7.91 36.85
CA LEU A 164 -19.47 -9.01 37.67
C LEU A 164 -18.65 -9.16 38.98
N ASP A 165 -19.33 -9.30 40.12
CA ASP A 165 -18.70 -9.52 41.41
C ASP A 165 -17.92 -10.85 41.43
N GLU A 166 -18.54 -11.91 40.91
CA GLU A 166 -17.94 -13.23 40.75
C GLU A 166 -17.93 -13.62 39.28
N LYS A 167 -16.78 -14.03 38.78
CA LYS A 167 -16.57 -14.47 37.40
C LYS A 167 -16.20 -15.95 37.38
N THR A 168 -16.86 -16.70 36.50
CA THR A 168 -16.47 -18.09 36.23
C THR A 168 -15.21 -18.14 35.35
N GLU A 169 -14.50 -19.26 35.38
CA GLU A 169 -13.33 -19.48 34.51
C GLU A 169 -13.68 -19.29 33.03
N LYS A 170 -14.88 -19.69 32.63
CA LYS A 170 -15.39 -19.52 31.26
C LYS A 170 -15.58 -18.07 30.87
N GLN A 171 -16.15 -17.24 31.77
CA GLN A 171 -16.31 -15.81 31.57
C GLN A 171 -14.94 -15.09 31.52
N ILE A 172 -13.99 -15.54 32.35
CA ILE A 172 -12.60 -15.01 32.32
C ILE A 172 -11.93 -15.36 30.99
N SER A 173 -12.06 -16.61 30.52
CA SER A 173 -11.50 -17.03 29.23
C SER A 173 -12.11 -16.25 28.04
N LEU A 174 -13.44 -16.07 28.02
CA LEU A 174 -14.12 -15.25 27.01
C LEU A 174 -13.65 -13.80 27.06
N ARG A 175 -13.53 -13.23 28.26
CA ARG A 175 -13.02 -11.86 28.46
C ARG A 175 -11.59 -11.69 27.98
N SER A 176 -10.75 -12.71 28.18
CA SER A 176 -9.36 -12.71 27.71
C SER A 176 -9.29 -12.64 26.19
N GLU A 177 -10.10 -13.46 25.48
CA GLU A 177 -10.14 -13.44 24.01
C GLU A 177 -10.57 -12.06 23.46
N ILE A 178 -11.64 -11.46 24.04
CA ILE A 178 -12.01 -10.09 23.66
C ILE A 178 -10.91 -9.08 23.96
N GLY A 179 -10.13 -9.33 24.99
CA GLY A 179 -9.00 -8.47 25.41
C GLY A 179 -7.88 -8.36 24.38
N GLU A 180 -7.74 -9.33 23.48
CA GLU A 180 -6.79 -9.31 22.38
C GLU A 180 -7.18 -8.30 21.30
N TYR A 181 -8.46 -7.94 21.21
CA TYR A 181 -8.93 -6.97 20.23
C TYR A 181 -8.64 -5.54 20.65
N ARG A 182 -8.14 -4.75 19.75
CA ARG A 182 -7.89 -3.33 19.97
C ARG A 182 -9.15 -2.65 20.52
N LYS A 183 -9.03 -2.05 21.73
CA LYS A 183 -10.14 -1.45 22.47
C LYS A 183 -11.32 -2.41 22.76
N ASN A 184 -11.09 -3.72 22.85
CA ASN A 184 -12.11 -4.77 23.03
C ASN A 184 -13.23 -4.73 21.97
N ARG A 185 -12.91 -4.29 20.74
CA ARG A 185 -13.91 -4.11 19.67
C ARG A 185 -13.64 -5.06 18.52
N LEU A 186 -14.59 -5.96 18.27
CA LEU A 186 -14.52 -6.90 17.15
C LEU A 186 -14.35 -6.21 15.81
N VAL A 187 -15.06 -5.11 15.56
CA VAL A 187 -14.94 -4.38 14.30
C VAL A 187 -13.50 -3.93 14.03
N LEU A 188 -12.72 -3.59 15.09
CA LEU A 188 -11.32 -3.23 14.93
C LEU A 188 -10.45 -4.44 14.67
N ALA A 189 -10.75 -5.61 15.26
CA ALA A 189 -10.04 -6.85 14.94
C ALA A 189 -10.26 -7.27 13.47
N VAL A 190 -11.50 -7.15 12.98
CA VAL A 190 -11.82 -7.41 11.56
C VAL A 190 -11.08 -6.42 10.63
N ILE A 191 -11.02 -5.14 11.00
CA ILE A 191 -10.26 -4.12 10.24
C ILE A 191 -8.77 -4.45 10.25
N ASP A 192 -8.20 -4.79 11.41
CA ASP A 192 -6.79 -5.12 11.54
C ASP A 192 -6.45 -6.35 10.68
N PHE A 193 -7.29 -7.38 10.67
CA PHE A 193 -7.17 -8.55 9.81
C PHE A 193 -7.25 -8.22 8.30
N LEU A 194 -8.17 -7.32 7.91
CA LEU A 194 -8.34 -6.93 6.51
C LEU A 194 -7.30 -5.91 6.02
N THR A 195 -6.62 -5.20 6.92
CA THR A 195 -5.62 -4.17 6.56
C THR A 195 -4.49 -4.75 5.72
N ASP A 196 -3.99 -5.93 6.07
CA ASP A 196 -2.91 -6.60 5.34
C ASP A 196 -3.35 -7.13 3.96
N ARG A 197 -4.65 -7.12 3.67
CA ARG A 197 -5.24 -7.53 2.40
C ARG A 197 -5.54 -6.37 1.46
N VAL A 198 -5.37 -5.13 1.91
CA VAL A 198 -5.51 -3.96 1.04
C VAL A 198 -4.31 -3.89 0.11
N PRO A 199 -4.51 -3.92 -1.22
CA PRO A 199 -3.40 -3.82 -2.16
C PRO A 199 -2.58 -2.55 -1.94
N SER A 200 -1.26 -2.69 -2.00
CA SER A 200 -0.36 -1.53 -2.03
C SER A 200 -0.51 -0.77 -3.32
N MET A 201 -0.51 0.55 -3.21
CA MET A 201 -0.61 1.45 -4.36
C MET A 201 0.78 1.82 -4.86
N PHE A 202 0.98 1.65 -6.17
CA PHE A 202 2.17 2.15 -6.86
C PHE A 202 1.78 3.37 -7.69
N TYR A 203 2.57 4.42 -7.58
CA TYR A 203 2.46 5.58 -8.44
C TYR A 203 3.76 5.77 -9.22
N THR A 204 3.67 5.70 -10.54
CA THR A 204 4.80 5.94 -11.43
C THR A 204 4.52 7.15 -12.30
N SER A 205 5.46 8.05 -12.40
CA SER A 205 5.41 9.20 -13.29
C SER A 205 6.42 9.06 -14.43
N HIS A 206 6.32 9.94 -15.43
CA HIS A 206 7.32 9.96 -16.49
C HIS A 206 8.73 10.42 -16.02
N TYR A 207 8.83 10.89 -14.78
CA TYR A 207 10.12 11.20 -14.14
C TYR A 207 10.72 10.02 -13.40
N ASP A 208 9.91 9.01 -13.06
CA ASP A 208 10.37 7.79 -12.38
C ASP A 208 10.90 6.81 -13.43
N ARG A 209 12.07 7.10 -13.97
CA ARG A 209 12.74 6.32 -15.00
C ARG A 209 14.17 6.04 -14.59
N MET A 210 14.63 4.86 -14.84
CA MET A 210 16.03 4.53 -14.73
C MET A 210 16.80 5.26 -15.84
N ALA A 211 17.95 5.84 -15.53
CA ALA A 211 18.81 6.45 -16.51
C ALA A 211 19.34 5.39 -17.49
N GLY A 212 19.49 5.74 -18.76
CA GLY A 212 20.04 4.83 -19.78
C GLY A 212 21.51 4.46 -19.56
N GLU A 213 22.26 5.31 -18.84
CA GLU A 213 23.64 5.10 -18.44
C GLU A 213 23.87 5.59 -17.01
N ILE A 214 24.52 4.77 -16.19
CA ILE A 214 24.78 5.05 -14.77
C ILE A 214 26.25 4.82 -14.47
N SER A 215 26.94 5.82 -13.94
CA SER A 215 28.31 5.70 -13.45
C SER A 215 28.27 5.18 -12.00
N LEU A 216 28.83 3.98 -11.76
CA LEU A 216 28.83 3.38 -10.42
C LEU A 216 29.66 4.20 -9.43
N ASN A 217 30.72 4.87 -9.88
CA ASN A 217 31.52 5.74 -9.02
C ASN A 217 30.71 6.96 -8.55
N LYS A 218 29.95 7.58 -9.46
CA LYS A 218 29.07 8.70 -9.11
C LYS A 218 27.96 8.23 -8.16
N LEU A 219 27.31 7.12 -8.47
CA LEU A 219 26.25 6.54 -7.67
C LEU A 219 26.70 6.24 -6.23
N ALA A 220 27.91 5.66 -6.05
CA ALA A 220 28.49 5.42 -4.74
C ALA A 220 28.78 6.72 -3.96
N SER A 221 29.25 7.76 -4.66
CA SER A 221 29.46 9.09 -4.08
C SER A 221 28.13 9.73 -3.64
N ASP A 222 27.11 9.69 -4.50
CA ASP A 222 25.80 10.28 -4.24
C ASP A 222 25.09 9.54 -3.10
N LYS A 223 25.23 8.21 -3.01
CA LYS A 223 24.75 7.40 -1.88
C LYS A 223 25.41 7.80 -0.56
N SER A 224 26.74 8.00 -0.57
CA SER A 224 27.48 8.38 0.64
C SER A 224 27.15 9.81 1.13
N SER A 225 26.70 10.69 0.25
CA SER A 225 26.34 12.09 0.53
C SER A 225 24.83 12.33 0.70
N ASP A 226 24.03 11.26 0.71
CA ASP A 226 22.55 11.31 0.80
C ASP A 226 21.90 12.22 -0.28
N SER A 227 22.46 12.15 -1.50
CA SER A 227 22.06 12.98 -2.65
C SER A 227 21.61 12.18 -3.87
N LEU A 228 21.08 10.98 -3.64
CA LEU A 228 20.55 10.11 -4.69
C LEU A 228 19.40 10.78 -5.45
N SER A 229 19.39 10.64 -6.76
CA SER A 229 18.23 10.97 -7.58
C SER A 229 17.22 9.82 -7.61
N ALA A 230 15.98 10.10 -8.03
CA ALA A 230 14.97 9.04 -8.22
C ALA A 230 15.43 7.98 -9.24
N GLU A 231 16.19 8.37 -10.24
CA GLU A 231 16.78 7.46 -11.25
C GLU A 231 17.82 6.52 -10.61
N ASP A 232 18.61 7.06 -9.68
CA ASP A 232 19.62 6.29 -8.94
C ASP A 232 18.97 5.29 -7.98
N GLU A 233 17.88 5.69 -7.30
CA GLU A 233 17.12 4.79 -6.42
C GLU A 233 16.56 3.59 -7.19
N ILE A 234 15.97 3.82 -8.37
CA ILE A 234 15.43 2.74 -9.21
C ILE A 234 16.52 1.75 -9.63
N PHE A 235 17.74 2.25 -9.90
CA PHE A 235 18.85 1.37 -10.22
C PHE A 235 19.34 0.59 -8.99
N LEU A 236 19.32 1.18 -7.81
CA LEU A 236 19.62 0.47 -6.57
C LEU A 236 18.60 -0.63 -6.27
N ASP A 237 17.30 -0.35 -6.45
CA ASP A 237 16.23 -1.34 -6.34
C ASP A 237 16.46 -2.51 -7.33
N PHE A 238 16.92 -2.22 -8.57
CA PHE A 238 17.33 -3.25 -9.53
C PHE A 238 18.51 -4.08 -9.03
N LEU A 239 19.55 -3.47 -8.46
CA LEU A 239 20.69 -4.21 -7.93
C LEU A 239 20.29 -5.12 -6.77
N GLU A 240 19.40 -4.66 -5.89
CA GLU A 240 18.83 -5.48 -4.81
C GLU A 240 18.07 -6.68 -5.37
N TYR A 241 17.24 -6.48 -6.40
CA TYR A 241 16.55 -7.55 -7.11
C TYR A 241 17.54 -8.56 -7.75
N ALA A 242 18.64 -8.08 -8.29
CA ALA A 242 19.71 -8.91 -8.84
C ALA A 242 20.55 -9.61 -7.76
N GLY A 243 20.30 -9.36 -6.48
CA GLY A 243 21.03 -9.94 -5.36
C GLY A 243 22.47 -9.42 -5.22
N THR A 244 22.73 -8.19 -5.65
CA THR A 244 24.04 -7.56 -5.62
C THR A 244 24.00 -6.13 -5.07
N THR A 245 25.17 -5.56 -4.81
CA THR A 245 25.34 -4.20 -4.30
C THR A 245 26.34 -3.40 -5.12
N ILE A 246 26.33 -2.06 -4.97
CA ILE A 246 27.32 -1.19 -5.63
C ILE A 246 28.75 -1.58 -5.23
N ASP A 247 28.97 -1.89 -3.94
CA ASP A 247 30.29 -2.20 -3.41
C ASP A 247 30.84 -3.49 -4.05
N GLU A 248 29.99 -4.50 -4.22
CA GLU A 248 30.34 -5.74 -4.93
C GLU A 248 30.63 -5.49 -6.40
N LEU A 249 29.87 -4.61 -7.07
CA LEU A 249 30.09 -4.23 -8.47
C LEU A 249 31.41 -3.48 -8.70
N GLN A 250 32.00 -2.89 -7.67
CA GLN A 250 33.32 -2.23 -7.74
C GLN A 250 34.49 -3.19 -7.49
N GLU A 251 34.22 -4.38 -6.94
CA GLU A 251 35.22 -5.41 -6.74
C GLU A 251 35.57 -6.14 -8.05
N SER A 252 36.70 -5.78 -8.68
CA SER A 252 37.13 -6.34 -9.98
C SER A 252 37.31 -7.87 -10.01
N SER A 253 37.45 -8.53 -8.86
CA SER A 253 37.65 -9.98 -8.76
C SER A 253 36.38 -10.81 -9.03
N LYS A 254 35.20 -10.19 -9.01
CA LYS A 254 33.89 -10.85 -9.20
C LYS A 254 33.14 -10.34 -10.45
N TYR A 255 33.80 -9.61 -11.32
CA TYR A 255 33.14 -8.91 -12.43
C TYR A 255 32.30 -9.83 -13.33
N GLU A 256 32.80 -11.02 -13.69
CA GLU A 256 32.04 -11.95 -14.54
C GLU A 256 30.82 -12.55 -13.81
N ASP A 257 30.96 -12.85 -12.52
CA ASP A 257 29.81 -13.35 -11.70
C ASP A 257 28.73 -12.29 -11.57
N LEU A 258 29.13 -11.05 -11.32
CA LEU A 258 28.20 -9.91 -11.20
C LEU A 258 27.50 -9.60 -12.51
N LYS A 259 28.22 -9.70 -13.62
CA LYS A 259 27.64 -9.55 -14.96
C LYS A 259 26.59 -10.62 -15.21
N ALA A 260 26.87 -11.88 -14.87
CA ALA A 260 25.92 -12.98 -15.01
C ALA A 260 24.68 -12.78 -14.12
N GLN A 261 24.83 -12.24 -12.91
CA GLN A 261 23.69 -11.88 -12.02
C GLN A 261 22.82 -10.80 -12.64
N CYS A 262 23.42 -9.71 -13.14
CA CYS A 262 22.68 -8.65 -13.82
C CYS A 262 21.96 -9.15 -15.09
N GLU A 263 22.59 -10.04 -15.86
CA GLU A 263 21.97 -10.67 -17.03
C GLU A 263 20.81 -11.57 -16.63
N GLY A 264 20.94 -12.37 -15.56
CA GLY A 264 19.86 -13.18 -14.99
C GLY A 264 18.68 -12.32 -14.56
N ALA A 265 18.92 -11.30 -13.74
CA ALA A 265 17.87 -10.37 -13.29
C ALA A 265 17.20 -9.63 -14.46
N SER A 266 17.96 -9.26 -15.49
CA SER A 266 17.39 -8.63 -16.69
C SER A 266 16.45 -9.56 -17.46
N ASN A 267 16.75 -10.85 -17.51
CA ASN A 267 15.88 -11.85 -18.13
C ASN A 267 14.62 -12.04 -17.30
N ASP A 268 14.73 -12.20 -15.99
CA ASP A 268 13.61 -12.38 -15.07
C ASP A 268 12.66 -11.18 -15.13
N ILE A 269 13.18 -9.94 -15.07
CA ILE A 269 12.40 -8.71 -15.24
C ILE A 269 11.72 -8.66 -16.61
N THR A 270 12.42 -9.09 -17.67
CA THR A 270 11.84 -9.15 -19.01
C THR A 270 10.63 -10.07 -19.04
N ASP A 271 10.75 -11.26 -18.48
CA ASP A 271 9.69 -12.25 -18.44
C ASP A 271 8.50 -11.75 -17.59
N GLU A 272 8.75 -11.16 -16.41
CA GLU A 272 7.71 -10.56 -15.57
C GLU A 272 6.97 -9.40 -16.25
N ILE A 273 7.69 -8.52 -16.97
CA ILE A 273 7.05 -7.42 -17.71
C ILE A 273 6.05 -7.96 -18.73
N PHE A 274 6.39 -9.06 -19.43
CA PHE A 274 5.52 -9.62 -20.48
C PHE A 274 4.32 -10.40 -19.96
N GLU A 275 4.26 -10.78 -18.70
CA GLU A 275 3.02 -11.25 -18.07
C GLU A 275 1.93 -10.15 -18.09
N PHE A 276 2.33 -8.89 -18.04
CA PHE A 276 1.41 -7.73 -17.96
C PHE A 276 1.40 -6.85 -19.23
N TRP A 277 2.42 -6.94 -20.07
CA TRP A 277 2.56 -6.11 -21.27
C TRP A 277 2.51 -6.94 -22.54
N SER A 278 1.34 -6.97 -23.16
CA SER A 278 1.06 -7.75 -24.39
C SER A 278 1.27 -6.99 -25.69
N GLN A 279 1.64 -5.70 -25.67
CA GLN A 279 1.70 -4.90 -26.90
C GLN A 279 2.91 -5.22 -27.79
N ASN A 280 4.04 -5.64 -27.20
CA ASN A 280 5.23 -6.02 -27.95
C ASN A 280 6.09 -7.00 -27.14
N GLU A 281 5.82 -8.28 -27.30
CA GLU A 281 6.52 -9.38 -26.61
C GLU A 281 7.93 -9.63 -27.18
N ALA A 282 8.33 -8.91 -28.23
CA ALA A 282 9.67 -9.05 -28.83
C ALA A 282 10.73 -8.12 -28.21
N LEU A 283 10.37 -7.37 -27.17
CA LEU A 283 11.32 -6.54 -26.45
C LEU A 283 12.03 -7.35 -25.35
N SER A 284 13.28 -7.00 -25.06
CA SER A 284 14.00 -7.45 -23.88
C SER A 284 14.77 -6.29 -23.27
N VAL A 285 14.81 -6.26 -21.95
CA VAL A 285 15.62 -5.31 -21.19
C VAL A 285 16.95 -5.98 -20.88
N GLN A 286 18.06 -5.29 -21.10
CA GLN A 286 19.40 -5.77 -20.76
C GLN A 286 20.17 -4.67 -20.03
N ILE A 287 20.89 -5.07 -19.00
CA ILE A 287 21.82 -4.19 -18.30
C ILE A 287 23.24 -4.70 -18.52
N ASP A 288 23.98 -3.95 -19.32
CA ASP A 288 25.38 -4.23 -19.62
C ASP A 288 26.29 -3.45 -18.66
N LEU A 289 27.23 -4.14 -18.06
CA LEU A 289 28.32 -3.52 -17.30
C LEU A 289 29.53 -3.39 -18.18
N GLY A 290 30.21 -2.25 -18.17
CA GLY A 290 31.44 -2.00 -18.95
C GLY A 290 32.30 -0.90 -18.33
N GLU A 291 33.51 -0.80 -18.80
CA GLU A 291 34.40 0.31 -18.41
C GLU A 291 34.06 1.59 -19.18
N GLY A 292 34.08 2.73 -18.47
CA GLY A 292 33.92 4.05 -19.06
C GLY A 292 35.00 4.36 -20.06
N ARG A 293 34.66 4.96 -21.19
CA ARG A 293 35.60 5.32 -22.24
C ARG A 293 36.11 6.74 -22.05
N LYS A 294 37.40 6.99 -22.23
CA LYS A 294 37.99 8.33 -22.06
C LYS A 294 37.34 9.43 -22.93
N GLU A 295 36.70 9.01 -24.01
CA GLU A 295 36.03 9.91 -24.98
C GLU A 295 34.62 10.31 -24.51
N ASP A 296 34.02 9.56 -23.57
CA ASP A 296 32.70 9.84 -23.05
C ASP A 296 32.73 11.06 -22.10
N PRO A 297 31.63 11.82 -21.99
CA PRO A 297 31.58 12.93 -21.05
C PRO A 297 31.62 12.41 -19.60
N ALA A 298 32.15 13.23 -18.69
CA ALA A 298 32.04 12.93 -17.26
C ALA A 298 30.56 12.87 -16.82
N PRO A 299 30.16 11.95 -15.95
CA PRO A 299 30.96 11.02 -15.14
C PRO A 299 31.23 9.63 -15.81
N PHE A 300 30.89 9.46 -17.09
CA PHE A 300 30.95 8.15 -17.79
C PHE A 300 32.28 7.81 -18.40
N ASN A 301 33.28 8.68 -18.23
CA ASN A 301 34.62 8.56 -18.85
C ASN A 301 35.61 7.72 -18.05
N SER A 302 35.22 7.17 -16.91
CA SER A 302 36.06 6.34 -16.04
C SER A 302 35.28 5.45 -15.10
N GLY A 303 35.89 4.36 -14.68
CA GLY A 303 35.25 3.37 -13.78
C GLY A 303 34.18 2.54 -14.48
N THR A 304 33.43 1.79 -13.71
CA THR A 304 32.36 0.94 -14.24
C THR A 304 31.12 1.77 -14.54
N VAL A 305 30.54 1.55 -15.71
CA VAL A 305 29.32 2.18 -16.20
C VAL A 305 28.32 1.08 -16.51
N ALA A 306 27.12 1.18 -15.93
CA ALA A 306 25.99 0.36 -16.29
C ALA A 306 25.23 1.02 -17.45
N LYS A 307 24.90 0.26 -18.48
CA LYS A 307 24.13 0.69 -19.65
C LYS A 307 22.86 -0.12 -19.77
N ILE A 308 21.73 0.55 -19.69
CA ILE A 308 20.42 -0.06 -19.84
C ILE A 308 20.04 -0.01 -21.33
N ARG A 309 19.73 -1.16 -21.90
CA ARG A 309 19.37 -1.30 -23.30
C ARG A 309 18.06 -2.03 -23.45
N ILE A 310 17.25 -1.57 -24.40
CA ILE A 310 16.03 -2.26 -24.81
C ILE A 310 16.29 -2.81 -26.20
N TYR A 311 16.25 -4.11 -26.33
CA TYR A 311 16.40 -4.79 -27.60
C TYR A 311 15.04 -5.21 -28.14
N ASN A 312 14.85 -5.05 -29.45
CA ASN A 312 13.71 -5.61 -30.15
C ASN A 312 14.20 -6.82 -30.99
N GLN A 313 13.77 -8.01 -30.60
CA GLN A 313 14.21 -9.26 -31.24
C GLN A 313 13.81 -9.33 -32.73
N ASN A 314 12.78 -8.58 -33.15
CA ASN A 314 12.31 -8.53 -34.54
C ASN A 314 13.12 -7.57 -35.41
N HIS A 315 13.99 -6.75 -34.81
CA HIS A 315 14.78 -5.72 -35.50
C HIS A 315 16.26 -5.83 -35.13
N ARG A 316 16.84 -7.01 -35.38
CA ARG A 316 18.30 -7.23 -35.27
C ARG A 316 19.04 -6.61 -36.44
#